data_35b5f34e0aeaea10613704a337b775ca
#
_entry.id   35b5f34e0aeaea10613704a337b775ca
#
_cell.length_a   1.000
_cell.length_b   1.000
_cell.length_c   1.000
_cell.angle_alpha   90.00
_cell.angle_beta   90.00
_cell.angle_gamma   90.00
#
_symmetry.space_group_name_H-M   'P 1'
#
loop_
_entity.id
_entity.type
_entity.pdbx_description
1 polymer ?
#
loop_
_entity_poly.entity_id
_entity_poly.type
_entity_poly.pdbx_seq_one_letter_code
_entity_poly.pdbx_strand_id
1 'polypeptide(L)' 'MANIAEDVKAIIVEKLGVDASEVTENASFTNDLGADSLDIVELIMDFEKKFDIEIPDDDAGDKISTVGDAIKYIEDKVNA' A
#
# COMPACT_ATOMS: atom_id res chain seq x y z
N MET A 1 -10.79 15.69 6.44
CA MET A 1 -10.41 14.45 7.13
C MET A 1 -9.58 13.58 6.21
N ALA A 2 -8.57 12.94 6.77
CA ALA A 2 -7.73 12.07 5.97
C ALA A 2 -8.52 10.85 5.51
N ASN A 3 -8.41 10.53 4.23
CA ASN A 3 -9.00 9.32 3.66
C ASN A 3 -7.86 8.33 3.44
N ILE A 4 -7.84 7.26 4.21
CA ILE A 4 -6.76 6.29 4.16
C ILE A 4 -6.62 5.69 2.76
N ALA A 5 -7.73 5.35 2.12
CA ALA A 5 -7.69 4.78 0.78
C ALA A 5 -7.06 5.74 -0.23
N GLU A 6 -7.43 7.01 -0.18
CA GLU A 6 -6.86 8.01 -1.09
C GLU A 6 -5.38 8.25 -0.82
N ASP A 7 -5.00 8.29 0.46
CA ASP A 7 -3.60 8.48 0.83
C ASP A 7 -2.74 7.30 0.38
N VAL A 8 -3.24 6.08 0.54
CA VAL A 8 -2.54 4.88 0.07
C VAL A 8 -2.37 4.93 -1.44
N LYS A 9 -3.42 5.27 -2.17
CA LYS A 9 -3.36 5.34 -3.63
C LYS A 9 -2.38 6.42 -4.10
N ALA A 10 -2.38 7.57 -3.45
CA ALA A 10 -1.46 8.66 -3.79
C ALA A 10 -0.01 8.25 -3.61
N ILE A 11 0.30 7.53 -2.54
CA ILE A 11 1.64 7.05 -2.29
C ILE A 11 2.07 6.06 -3.38
N ILE A 12 1.17 5.16 -3.76
CA ILE A 12 1.44 4.17 -4.81
C ILE A 12 1.71 4.84 -6.15
N VAL A 13 0.86 5.80 -6.52
CA VAL A 13 1.01 6.54 -7.79
C VAL A 13 2.38 7.21 -7.82
N GLU A 14 2.76 7.87 -6.75
CA GLU A 14 4.03 8.59 -6.70
C GLU A 14 5.22 7.64 -6.72
N LYS A 15 5.16 6.56 -5.94
CA LYS A 15 6.28 5.64 -5.81
C LYS A 15 6.49 4.82 -7.07
N LEU A 16 5.43 4.31 -7.67
CA LEU A 16 5.52 3.42 -8.82
C LEU A 16 5.39 4.13 -10.16
N GLY A 17 5.00 5.38 -10.16
CA GLY A 17 4.84 6.15 -11.39
C GLY A 17 3.71 5.65 -12.29
N VAL A 18 2.66 5.12 -11.70
CA VAL A 18 1.50 4.61 -12.43
C VAL A 18 0.35 5.60 -12.38
N ASP A 19 -0.62 5.46 -13.30
CA ASP A 19 -1.81 6.31 -13.29
C ASP A 19 -2.73 5.93 -12.14
N ALA A 20 -3.40 6.93 -11.58
CA ALA A 20 -4.36 6.67 -10.51
C ALA A 20 -5.45 5.70 -10.93
N SER A 21 -5.83 5.69 -12.21
CA SER A 21 -6.84 4.78 -12.72
C SER A 21 -6.41 3.32 -12.68
N GLU A 22 -5.11 3.07 -12.61
CA GLU A 22 -4.58 1.70 -12.50
C GLU A 22 -4.59 1.20 -11.07
N VAL A 23 -4.68 2.09 -10.09
CA VAL A 23 -4.60 1.74 -8.68
C VAL A 23 -6.01 1.45 -8.17
N THR A 24 -6.50 0.27 -8.50
CA THR A 24 -7.80 -0.22 -8.04
C THR A 24 -7.61 -1.17 -6.87
N GLU A 25 -8.68 -1.43 -6.12
CA GLU A 25 -8.60 -2.31 -4.96
C GLU A 25 -8.12 -3.72 -5.31
N ASN A 26 -8.47 -4.20 -6.49
CA ASN A 26 -8.08 -5.54 -6.92
C ASN A 26 -6.71 -5.59 -7.58
N ALA A 27 -6.09 -4.44 -7.80
CA ALA A 27 -4.78 -4.40 -8.46
C ALA A 27 -3.71 -5.06 -7.58
N SER A 28 -2.99 -6.00 -8.17
CA SER A 28 -1.85 -6.64 -7.52
C SER A 28 -0.63 -5.74 -7.67
N PHE A 29 0.12 -5.54 -6.60
CA PHE A 29 1.32 -4.72 -6.66
C PHE A 29 2.32 -5.25 -7.67
N THR A 30 2.50 -6.57 -7.73
CA THR A 30 3.48 -7.17 -8.63
C THR A 30 2.93 -7.41 -10.02
N ASN A 31 1.73 -7.96 -10.13
CA ASN A 31 1.18 -8.38 -11.42
C ASN A 31 0.56 -7.23 -12.21
N ASP A 32 -0.12 -6.32 -11.52
CA ASP A 32 -0.84 -5.25 -12.21
C ASP A 32 -0.06 -3.94 -12.23
N LEU A 33 0.68 -3.65 -11.16
CA LEU A 33 1.39 -2.39 -11.02
C LEU A 33 2.89 -2.51 -11.29
N GLY A 34 3.37 -3.73 -11.49
CA GLY A 34 4.76 -3.96 -11.85
C GLY A 34 5.79 -3.68 -10.75
N ALA A 35 5.36 -3.73 -9.50
CA ALA A 35 6.29 -3.51 -8.38
C ALA A 35 7.14 -4.74 -8.14
N ASP A 36 8.44 -4.55 -7.95
CA ASP A 36 9.31 -5.63 -7.54
C ASP A 36 9.45 -5.64 -6.02
N SER A 37 10.28 -6.54 -5.48
CA SER A 37 10.44 -6.68 -4.03
C SER A 37 10.92 -5.40 -3.38
N LEU A 38 11.85 -4.70 -4.02
CA LEU A 38 12.38 -3.46 -3.48
C LEU A 38 11.32 -2.38 -3.46
N ASP A 39 10.53 -2.28 -4.53
CA ASP A 39 9.44 -1.31 -4.59
C ASP A 39 8.44 -1.54 -3.47
N ILE A 40 8.10 -2.81 -3.22
CA ILE A 40 7.17 -3.17 -2.16
C ILE A 40 7.71 -2.78 -0.79
N VAL A 41 8.99 -3.06 -0.54
CA VAL A 41 9.63 -2.68 0.73
C VAL A 41 9.56 -1.16 0.92
N GLU A 42 9.84 -0.40 -0.11
CA GLU A 42 9.79 1.07 -0.03
C GLU A 42 8.36 1.57 0.19
N LEU A 43 7.39 0.96 -0.47
CA LEU A 43 5.98 1.30 -0.26
C LEU A 43 5.57 1.06 1.19
N ILE A 44 5.94 -0.09 1.74
CA ILE A 44 5.61 -0.42 3.13
C ILE A 44 6.22 0.62 4.07
N MET A 45 7.47 1.01 3.84
CA MET A 45 8.12 2.03 4.66
C MET A 45 7.40 3.37 4.56
N ASP A 46 6.96 3.73 3.36
CA ASP A 46 6.22 4.98 3.16
C ASP A 46 4.88 4.96 3.89
N PHE A 47 4.18 3.82 3.86
CA PHE A 47 2.93 3.66 4.60
C PHE A 47 3.16 3.79 6.11
N GLU A 48 4.22 3.17 6.61
CA GLU A 48 4.56 3.23 8.03
C GLU A 48 4.80 4.68 8.48
N LYS A 49 5.49 5.44 7.66
CA LYS A 49 5.78 6.85 7.97
C LYS A 49 4.53 7.71 7.88
N LYS A 50 3.74 7.49 6.83
CA LYS A 50 2.56 8.32 6.60
C LYS A 50 1.51 8.13 7.69
N PHE A 51 1.29 6.91 8.11
CA PHE A 51 0.23 6.58 9.06
C PHE A 51 0.71 6.34 10.48
N ASP A 52 2.03 6.41 10.70
CA ASP A 52 2.65 6.21 12.02
C ASP A 52 2.27 4.84 12.61
N ILE A 53 2.47 3.80 11.81
CA ILE A 53 2.17 2.41 12.19
C ILE A 53 3.38 1.53 11.89
N GLU A 54 3.36 0.32 12.44
CA GLU A 54 4.37 -0.69 12.12
C GLU A 54 3.73 -1.79 11.29
N ILE A 55 4.40 -2.18 10.23
CA ILE A 55 3.99 -3.30 9.38
C ILE A 55 5.12 -4.32 9.39
N PRO A 56 4.99 -5.41 10.19
CA PRO A 56 6.02 -6.45 10.22
C PRO A 56 6.25 -7.05 8.84
N ASP A 57 7.48 -7.46 8.57
CA ASP A 57 7.85 -8.04 7.27
C ASP A 57 6.99 -9.25 6.92
N ASP A 58 6.65 -10.07 7.92
CA ASP A 58 5.80 -11.23 7.69
C ASP A 58 4.42 -10.83 7.19
N ASP A 59 3.84 -9.80 7.80
CA ASP A 59 2.53 -9.30 7.38
C ASP A 59 2.59 -8.68 6.01
N ALA A 60 3.65 -7.95 5.72
CA ALA A 60 3.81 -7.33 4.41
C ALA A 60 3.84 -8.36 3.29
N GLY A 61 4.47 -9.52 3.53
CA GLY A 61 4.54 -10.58 2.55
C GLY A 61 3.27 -11.41 2.43
N ASP A 62 2.62 -11.68 3.55
CA ASP A 62 1.50 -12.62 3.59
C ASP A 62 0.14 -11.96 3.46
N LYS A 63 -0.01 -10.74 3.97
CA LYS A 63 -1.33 -10.10 4.09
C LYS A 63 -1.54 -8.96 3.12
N ILE A 64 -0.50 -8.50 2.45
CA ILE A 64 -0.60 -7.36 1.55
C ILE A 64 -0.13 -7.79 0.17
N SER A 65 -1.07 -8.14 -0.69
CA SER A 65 -0.77 -8.48 -2.08
C SER A 65 -1.46 -7.57 -3.07
N THR A 66 -2.61 -7.00 -2.69
CA THR A 66 -3.33 -6.05 -3.53
C THR A 66 -3.45 -4.71 -2.84
N VAL A 67 -3.85 -3.70 -3.61
CA VAL A 67 -4.09 -2.36 -3.07
C VAL A 67 -5.15 -2.40 -1.98
N GLY A 68 -6.23 -3.16 -2.21
CA GLY A 68 -7.29 -3.33 -1.21
C GLY A 68 -6.80 -3.95 0.09
N ASP A 69 -5.91 -4.94 -0.02
CA ASP A 69 -5.30 -5.55 1.16
C ASP A 69 -4.52 -4.53 1.97
N ALA A 70 -3.76 -3.67 1.30
CA ALA A 70 -2.98 -2.64 1.96
C ALA A 70 -3.89 -1.64 2.67
N ILE A 71 -4.94 -1.19 1.99
CA ILE A 71 -5.89 -0.24 2.55
C ILE A 71 -6.54 -0.82 3.81
N LYS A 72 -7.02 -2.04 3.72
CA LYS A 72 -7.68 -2.69 4.85
C LYS A 72 -6.73 -2.89 6.02
N TYR A 73 -5.52 -3.35 5.73
CA TYR A 73 -4.51 -3.57 6.77
C TYR A 73 -4.22 -2.26 7.52
N ILE A 74 -4.02 -1.19 6.77
CA ILE A 74 -3.70 0.11 7.37
C ILE A 74 -4.89 0.64 8.16
N GLU A 75 -6.11 0.50 7.62
CA GLU A 75 -7.32 0.93 8.33
C GLU A 75 -7.46 0.21 9.67
N ASP A 76 -7.21 -1.09 9.68
CA ASP A 76 -7.29 -1.87 10.91
C ASP A 76 -6.25 -1.42 11.92
N LYS A 77 -5.04 -1.10 11.48
CA LYS A 77 -3.97 -0.62 12.36
C LYS A 77 -4.27 0.75 12.92
N VAL A 78 -4.74 1.65 12.07
CA VAL A 78 -5.02 3.04 12.47
C VAL A 78 -6.19 3.10 13.44
N ASN A 79 -7.19 2.24 13.23
CA ASN A 79 -8.40 2.23 14.04
C ASN A 79 -8.32 1.31 15.26
N ALA A 80 -7.21 0.63 15.43
CA ALA A 80 -7.02 -0.31 16.55
C ALA A 80 -6.94 0.42 17.90
#